data_a5fb52c5d620ef5713a2be25c1929b1c
#
_entry.id   a5fb52c5d620ef5713a2be25c1929b1c
#
_cell.length_a   1.000
_cell.length_b   1.000
_cell.length_c   1.000
_cell.angle_alpha   90.00
_cell.angle_beta   90.00
_cell.angle_gamma   90.00
#
_symmetry.space_group_name_H-M   'P 1'
#
loop_
_entity.id
_entity.type
_entity.pdbx_description
1 polymer ?
#
loop_
_entity_poly.entity_id
_entity_poly.type
_entity_poly.pdbx_seq_one_letter_code
_entity_poly.pdbx_strand_id
1 'polypeptide(L)'
;MHRLDKRKYDQLREVSIIPDYNKHAEGSALIKFGDTHVICNASVEKAVPRWMQDKKTGWVTAEYGMLPRSTNERMNREAQRGKQSGRTMEIQRLIGRSLRQVVNLDQLTGYTITIDCDVIQADGGTRTASVSYTHLTLPTNTPV
;
A
#
# COMPACT_ATOMS: atom_id res chain seq x y z
N MET A 1 -24.10 16.22 -14.81
CA MET A 1 -23.20 15.30 -15.53
C MET A 1 -22.87 14.13 -14.63
N HIS A 2 -23.14 12.93 -15.09
CA HIS A 2 -22.86 11.72 -14.32
C HIS A 2 -21.56 11.10 -14.84
N ARG A 3 -20.77 10.56 -13.93
CA ARG A 3 -19.57 9.80 -14.30
C ARG A 3 -19.96 8.46 -14.92
N LEU A 4 -19.03 7.80 -15.58
CA LEU A 4 -19.27 6.52 -16.24
C LEU A 4 -19.88 5.46 -15.32
N ASP A 5 -19.55 5.53 -14.05
CA ASP A 5 -20.07 4.61 -13.02
C ASP A 5 -21.34 5.11 -12.34
N LYS A 6 -22.01 6.09 -12.96
CA LYS A 6 -23.28 6.68 -12.51
C LYS A 6 -23.22 7.45 -11.20
N ARG A 7 -22.02 7.68 -10.64
CA ARG A 7 -21.88 8.52 -9.45
C ARG A 7 -22.12 10.00 -9.79
N LYS A 8 -22.63 10.73 -8.82
CA LYS A 8 -22.65 12.19 -8.90
C LYS A 8 -21.22 12.72 -8.85
N TYR A 9 -20.98 13.92 -9.35
CA TYR A 9 -19.62 14.47 -9.40
C TYR A 9 -18.99 14.69 -8.02
N ASP A 10 -19.82 14.87 -6.99
CA ASP A 10 -19.39 15.06 -5.61
C ASP A 10 -19.46 13.78 -4.76
N GLN A 11 -19.81 12.66 -5.39
CA GLN A 11 -19.96 11.39 -4.70
C GLN A 11 -18.67 10.58 -4.77
N LEU A 12 -18.20 10.14 -3.62
CA LEU A 12 -17.06 9.22 -3.54
C LEU A 12 -17.45 7.83 -4.02
N ARG A 13 -16.46 7.07 -4.45
CA ARG A 13 -16.64 5.65 -4.70
C ARG A 13 -16.93 4.95 -3.38
N GLU A 14 -17.64 3.83 -3.46
CA GLU A 14 -17.84 2.99 -2.30
C GLU A 14 -16.49 2.44 -1.84
N VAL A 15 -16.19 2.64 -0.55
CA VAL A 15 -14.96 2.16 0.06
C VAL A 15 -15.27 0.98 0.95
N SER A 16 -14.57 -0.12 0.73
CA SER A 16 -14.68 -1.31 1.56
C SER A 16 -13.28 -1.77 1.94
N ILE A 17 -13.07 -2.09 3.21
CA ILE A 17 -11.79 -2.55 3.72
C ILE A 17 -12.04 -3.85 4.46
N ILE A 18 -11.38 -4.93 4.00
CA ILE A 18 -11.47 -6.24 4.62
C ILE A 18 -10.15 -6.50 5.34
N PRO A 19 -10.13 -6.42 6.67
CA PRO A 19 -8.89 -6.65 7.42
C PRO A 19 -8.55 -8.13 7.53
N ASP A 20 -7.33 -8.42 7.93
CA ASP A 20 -6.85 -9.77 8.21
C ASP A 20 -7.06 -10.74 7.05
N TYR A 21 -6.81 -10.24 5.83
CA TYR A 21 -7.04 -11.02 4.62
C TYR A 21 -6.01 -12.12 4.44
N ASN A 22 -4.75 -11.86 4.78
CA ASN A 22 -3.65 -12.81 4.69
C ASN A 22 -3.21 -13.18 6.10
N LYS A 23 -3.27 -14.47 6.43
CA LYS A 23 -2.96 -14.95 7.77
C LYS A 23 -1.47 -14.90 8.13
N HIS A 24 -0.60 -14.82 7.14
CA HIS A 24 0.85 -14.87 7.37
C HIS A 24 1.47 -13.50 7.66
N ALA A 25 0.85 -12.42 7.16
CA ALA A 25 1.36 -11.08 7.36
C ALA A 25 1.00 -10.54 8.74
N GLU A 26 1.86 -9.72 9.32
CA GLU A 26 1.59 -9.06 10.60
C GLU A 26 0.41 -8.10 10.49
N GLY A 27 0.22 -7.51 9.32
CA GLY A 27 -0.97 -6.73 9.00
C GLY A 27 -1.40 -7.02 7.58
N SER A 28 -2.68 -7.04 7.33
CA SER A 28 -3.20 -7.35 6.00
C SER A 28 -4.57 -6.73 5.79
N ALA A 29 -4.82 -6.26 4.58
CA ALA A 29 -6.13 -5.75 4.21
C ALA A 29 -6.35 -5.87 2.71
N LEU A 30 -7.57 -6.19 2.34
CA LEU A 30 -8.06 -6.03 0.98
C LEU A 30 -8.87 -4.75 0.92
N ILE A 31 -8.45 -3.82 0.09
CA ILE A 31 -9.07 -2.51 -0.05
C ILE A 31 -9.80 -2.45 -1.37
N LYS A 32 -11.08 -2.12 -1.32
CA LYS A 32 -11.91 -1.93 -2.50
C LYS A 32 -12.34 -0.46 -2.55
N PHE A 33 -11.96 0.19 -3.61
CA PHE A 33 -12.35 1.56 -3.89
C PHE A 33 -13.16 1.55 -5.19
N GLY A 34 -14.46 1.32 -5.07
CA GLY A 34 -15.27 0.94 -6.21
C GLY A 34 -14.78 -0.38 -6.79
N ASP A 35 -14.49 -0.41 -8.08
CA ASP A 35 -13.96 -1.58 -8.76
C ASP A 35 -12.43 -1.68 -8.71
N THR A 36 -11.75 -0.75 -8.05
CA THR A 36 -10.31 -0.86 -7.82
C THR A 36 -10.06 -1.67 -6.56
N HIS A 37 -9.39 -2.81 -6.71
CA HIS A 37 -9.08 -3.70 -5.60
C HIS A 37 -7.57 -3.81 -5.42
N VAL A 38 -7.10 -3.56 -4.22
CA VAL A 38 -5.68 -3.63 -3.86
C VAL A 38 -5.54 -4.45 -2.59
N ILE A 39 -4.62 -5.40 -2.60
CA ILE A 39 -4.26 -6.11 -1.38
C ILE A 39 -3.00 -5.46 -0.80
N CYS A 40 -3.02 -5.17 0.48
CA CYS A 40 -1.90 -4.58 1.19
C CYS A 40 -1.51 -5.48 2.34
N ASN A 41 -0.23 -5.82 2.41
CA ASN A 41 0.32 -6.66 3.47
C ASN A 41 1.48 -5.96 4.15
N ALA A 42 1.52 -6.02 5.46
CA ALA A 42 2.61 -5.45 6.25
C ALA A 42 3.50 -6.56 6.78
N SER A 43 4.80 -6.39 6.59
CA SER A 43 5.81 -7.26 7.18
C SER A 43 6.67 -6.45 8.13
N VAL A 44 6.92 -6.99 9.32
CA VAL A 44 7.71 -6.33 10.34
C VAL A 44 9.04 -7.05 10.49
N GLU A 45 10.13 -6.31 10.35
CA GLU A 45 11.47 -6.83 10.52
C GLU A 45 12.18 -6.10 11.67
N LYS A 46 12.92 -6.83 12.47
CA LYS A 46 13.70 -6.26 13.57
C LYS A 46 15.05 -5.80 13.07
N ALA A 47 15.04 -4.92 12.08
CA ALA A 47 16.22 -4.35 11.48
C ALA A 47 15.86 -3.00 10.87
N VAL A 48 16.84 -2.14 10.68
CA VAL A 48 16.65 -0.86 9.99
C VAL A 48 17.69 -0.75 8.90
N PRO A 49 17.45 0.07 7.85
CA PRO A 49 18.44 0.30 6.82
C PRO A 49 19.74 0.84 7.42
N ARG A 50 20.85 0.55 6.76
CA ARG A 50 22.18 0.92 7.23
C ARG A 50 22.31 2.41 7.55
N TRP A 51 21.71 3.25 6.70
CA TRP A 51 21.77 4.70 6.86
C TRP A 51 20.93 5.21 8.04
N MET A 52 20.14 4.34 8.67
CA MET A 52 19.31 4.69 9.83
C MET A 52 19.80 4.09 11.15
N GLN A 53 20.88 3.34 11.15
CA GLN A 53 21.32 2.63 12.37
C GLN A 53 21.67 3.55 13.52
N ASP A 54 22.11 4.77 13.22
CA ASP A 54 22.44 5.77 14.24
C ASP A 54 21.23 6.60 14.69
N LYS A 55 20.08 6.40 14.07
CA LYS A 55 18.88 7.14 14.40
C LYS A 55 17.99 6.34 15.36
N LYS A 56 17.34 7.05 16.26
CA LYS A 56 16.45 6.43 17.26
C LYS A 56 15.01 6.33 16.73
N THR A 57 14.85 6.01 15.47
CA THR A 57 13.54 5.86 14.84
C THR A 57 13.50 4.57 14.05
N GLY A 58 12.31 4.05 13.83
CA GLY A 58 12.09 2.97 12.89
C GLY A 58 11.89 3.49 11.47
N TRP A 59 11.53 2.60 10.59
CA TRP A 59 11.33 2.95 9.20
C TRP A 59 10.07 2.26 8.65
N VAL A 60 9.38 2.93 7.77
CA VAL A 60 8.26 2.38 7.02
C VAL A 60 8.52 2.62 5.55
N THR A 61 8.46 1.57 4.78
CA THR A 61 8.62 1.64 3.34
C THR A 61 7.49 0.91 2.65
N ALA A 62 7.32 1.13 1.36
CA ALA A 62 6.27 0.50 0.58
C ALA A 62 6.81 0.01 -0.75
N GLU A 63 6.27 -1.11 -1.18
CA GLU A 63 6.45 -1.61 -2.52
C GLU A 63 5.08 -1.67 -3.19
N TYR A 64 5.06 -1.53 -4.49
CA TYR A 64 3.83 -1.45 -5.26
C TYR A 64 3.98 -2.23 -6.56
N GLY A 65 2.95 -2.95 -6.92
CA GLY A 65 2.91 -3.66 -8.18
C GLY A 65 1.50 -3.86 -8.66
N MET A 66 1.36 -4.25 -9.90
CA MET A 66 0.09 -4.58 -10.51
C MET A 66 0.15 -6.01 -11.03
N LEU A 67 -0.87 -6.81 -10.72
CA LEU A 67 -0.97 -8.14 -11.31
C LEU A 67 -1.17 -8.01 -12.83
N PRO A 68 -0.67 -8.96 -13.60
CA PRO A 68 -0.75 -8.87 -15.07
C PRO A 68 -2.15 -8.66 -15.62
N ARG A 69 -3.16 -9.23 -14.97
CA ARG A 69 -4.55 -9.08 -15.40
C ARG A 69 -5.37 -8.17 -14.50
N SER A 70 -4.70 -7.26 -13.80
CA SER A 70 -5.41 -6.18 -13.09
C SER A 70 -6.07 -5.20 -14.06
N THR A 71 -5.67 -5.23 -15.33
CA THR A 71 -6.18 -4.38 -16.40
C THR A 71 -6.89 -5.19 -17.48
N ASN A 72 -7.53 -4.52 -18.43
CA ASN A 72 -8.27 -5.17 -19.52
C ASN A 72 -7.41 -6.09 -20.37
N GLU A 73 -6.15 -5.70 -20.58
CA GLU A 73 -5.20 -6.51 -21.33
C GLU A 73 -4.09 -6.96 -20.39
N ARG A 74 -3.48 -8.09 -20.73
CA ARG A 74 -2.40 -8.60 -19.89
C ARG A 74 -1.17 -7.70 -19.99
N MET A 75 -0.70 -7.24 -18.83
CA MET A 75 0.57 -6.54 -18.72
C MET A 75 1.68 -7.54 -18.38
N ASN A 76 2.87 -7.29 -18.88
CA ASN A 76 4.02 -8.09 -18.49
C ASN A 76 4.43 -7.79 -17.07
N ARG A 77 4.87 -8.80 -16.33
CA ARG A 77 5.42 -8.59 -15.01
C ARG A 77 6.72 -7.78 -15.10
N GLU A 78 6.89 -6.83 -14.22
CA GLU A 78 8.12 -6.00 -14.21
C GLU A 78 9.37 -6.84 -13.96
N ALA A 79 9.25 -7.93 -13.22
CA ALA A 79 10.37 -8.85 -12.99
C ALA A 79 10.95 -9.42 -14.28
N GLN A 80 10.13 -9.61 -15.31
CA GLN A 80 10.59 -10.09 -16.61
C GLN A 80 11.39 -9.03 -17.36
N ARG A 81 11.16 -7.77 -17.10
CA ARG A 81 11.92 -6.67 -17.69
C ARG A 81 13.23 -6.41 -16.98
N GLY A 82 13.42 -7.01 -15.80
CA GLY A 82 14.61 -6.81 -15.00
C GLY A 82 14.67 -5.51 -14.21
N LYS A 83 13.68 -4.63 -14.34
CA LYS A 83 13.63 -3.38 -13.58
C LYS A 83 12.19 -2.88 -13.46
N GLN A 84 11.95 -2.09 -12.41
CA GLN A 84 10.67 -1.43 -12.23
C GLN A 84 10.56 -0.21 -13.11
N SER A 85 9.33 0.12 -13.53
CA SER A 85 9.07 1.34 -14.28
C SER A 85 9.22 2.56 -13.38
N GLY A 86 9.45 3.72 -13.99
CA GLY A 86 9.49 4.98 -13.25
C GLY A 86 8.20 5.29 -12.52
N ARG A 87 7.07 4.93 -13.13
CA ARG A 87 5.75 5.11 -12.51
C ARG A 87 5.61 4.27 -11.23
N THR A 88 6.00 3.00 -11.29
CA THR A 88 5.96 2.12 -10.11
C THR A 88 6.83 2.68 -8.98
N MET A 89 8.03 3.11 -9.29
CA MET A 89 8.94 3.68 -8.30
C MET A 89 8.39 4.96 -7.68
N GLU A 90 7.76 5.81 -8.48
CA GLU A 90 7.14 7.04 -8.00
C GLU A 90 5.99 6.75 -7.05
N ILE A 91 5.13 5.78 -7.41
CA ILE A 91 4.00 5.39 -6.57
C ILE A 91 4.49 4.81 -5.24
N GLN A 92 5.52 3.96 -5.27
CA GLN A 92 6.11 3.40 -4.06
C GLN A 92 6.60 4.50 -3.12
N ARG A 93 7.27 5.51 -3.65
CA ARG A 93 7.73 6.64 -2.85
C ARG A 93 6.58 7.44 -2.26
N LEU A 94 5.53 7.64 -3.03
CA LEU A 94 4.35 8.36 -2.57
C LEU A 94 3.67 7.63 -1.42
N ILE A 95 3.46 6.33 -1.57
CA ILE A 95 2.83 5.50 -0.54
C ILE A 95 3.69 5.50 0.74
N GLY A 96 4.97 5.23 0.60
CA GLY A 96 5.88 5.19 1.75
C GLY A 96 5.94 6.52 2.49
N ARG A 97 6.02 7.62 1.75
CA ARG A 97 6.04 8.95 2.34
C ARG A 97 4.74 9.28 3.08
N SER A 98 3.61 8.90 2.50
CA SER A 98 2.30 9.13 3.13
C SER A 98 2.17 8.32 4.42
N LEU A 99 2.58 7.06 4.40
CA LEU A 99 2.52 6.20 5.58
C LEU A 99 3.42 6.71 6.71
N ARG A 100 4.61 7.20 6.37
CA ARG A 100 5.55 7.72 7.37
C ARG A 100 5.03 8.94 8.10
N GLN A 101 4.11 9.68 7.51
CA GLN A 101 3.52 10.85 8.16
C GLN A 101 2.49 10.51 9.21
N VAL A 102 1.88 9.34 9.13
CA VAL A 102 0.83 8.93 10.08
C VAL A 102 1.30 7.91 11.10
N VAL A 103 2.46 7.33 10.91
CA VAL A 103 3.04 6.35 11.82
C VAL A 103 4.02 7.04 12.76
N ASN A 104 3.96 6.71 14.05
CA ASN A 104 4.92 7.22 15.01
C ASN A 104 6.22 6.39 14.92
N LEU A 105 7.16 6.90 14.12
CA LEU A 105 8.42 6.20 13.88
C LEU A 105 9.29 6.07 15.12
N ASP A 106 9.13 6.95 16.10
CA ASP A 106 9.89 6.89 17.36
C ASP A 106 9.55 5.64 18.17
N GLN A 107 8.32 5.16 18.05
CA GLN A 107 7.89 3.94 18.72
C GLN A 107 8.34 2.67 17.99
N LEU A 108 8.87 2.82 16.79
CA LEU A 108 9.33 1.71 15.97
C LEU A 108 10.85 1.58 15.95
N THR A 109 11.54 2.16 16.90
CA THR A 109 13.01 2.14 16.94
C THR A 109 13.54 0.72 16.77
N GLY A 110 14.40 0.54 15.78
CA GLY A 110 15.01 -0.76 15.48
C GLY A 110 14.17 -1.65 14.56
N TYR A 111 12.99 -1.20 14.15
CA TYR A 111 12.09 -1.98 13.30
C TYR A 111 11.88 -1.32 11.94
N THR A 112 11.68 -2.15 10.94
CA THR A 112 11.23 -1.72 9.62
C THR A 112 9.91 -2.39 9.30
N ILE A 113 8.95 -1.61 8.85
CA ILE A 113 7.70 -2.14 8.32
C ILE A 113 7.70 -1.95 6.82
N THR A 114 7.53 -3.04 6.09
CA THR A 114 7.38 -3.02 4.64
C THR A 114 5.91 -3.28 4.31
N ILE A 115 5.31 -2.37 3.57
CA ILE A 115 3.95 -2.54 3.08
C ILE A 115 4.02 -2.91 1.61
N ASP A 116 3.53 -4.10 1.29
CA ASP A 116 3.41 -4.55 -0.09
C ASP A 116 1.99 -4.27 -0.58
N CYS A 117 1.88 -3.47 -1.63
CA CYS A 117 0.60 -3.12 -2.23
C CYS A 117 0.52 -3.72 -3.62
N ASP A 118 -0.38 -4.66 -3.79
CA ASP A 118 -0.56 -5.38 -5.06
C ASP A 118 -1.96 -5.12 -5.60
N VAL A 119 -2.01 -4.51 -6.79
CA VAL A 119 -3.27 -4.20 -7.44
C VAL A 119 -3.81 -5.47 -8.10
N ILE A 120 -4.99 -5.89 -7.66
CA ILE A 120 -5.67 -7.07 -8.19
C ILE A 120 -6.54 -6.68 -9.37
N GLN A 121 -7.22 -5.55 -9.25
CA GLN A 121 -8.11 -5.03 -10.27
C GLN A 121 -7.99 -3.51 -10.27
N ALA A 122 -7.67 -2.94 -11.42
CA ALA A 122 -7.46 -1.50 -11.57
C ALA A 122 -8.61 -0.86 -12.31
N ASP A 123 -9.22 0.14 -11.66
CA ASP A 123 -10.26 0.97 -12.25
C ASP A 123 -10.09 2.42 -11.79
N GLY A 124 -8.84 2.90 -11.84
CA GLY A 124 -8.45 4.21 -11.35
C GLY A 124 -8.29 4.28 -9.83
N GLY A 125 -7.46 5.20 -9.36
CA GLY A 125 -7.28 5.45 -7.93
C GLY A 125 -6.47 4.40 -7.19
N THR A 126 -5.60 3.65 -7.86
CA THR A 126 -4.79 2.61 -7.21
C THR A 126 -3.87 3.16 -6.13
N ARG A 127 -3.34 4.37 -6.31
CA ARG A 127 -2.51 5.03 -5.30
C ARG A 127 -3.30 5.31 -4.04
N THR A 128 -4.48 5.88 -4.19
CA THR A 128 -5.36 6.22 -3.08
C THR A 128 -5.80 4.97 -2.33
N ALA A 129 -6.18 3.92 -3.05
CA ALA A 129 -6.56 2.65 -2.44
C ALA A 129 -5.40 2.06 -1.63
N SER A 130 -4.18 2.12 -2.15
CA SER A 130 -3.00 1.61 -1.46
C SER A 130 -2.72 2.38 -0.17
N VAL A 131 -2.85 3.72 -0.20
CA VAL A 131 -2.65 4.56 0.99
C VAL A 131 -3.77 4.36 2.02
N SER A 132 -4.95 3.96 1.58
CA SER A 132 -6.08 3.73 2.50
C SER A 132 -5.79 2.65 3.54
N TYR A 133 -4.76 1.84 3.35
CA TYR A 133 -4.29 0.90 4.36
C TYR A 133 -3.98 1.59 5.70
N THR A 134 -3.66 2.87 5.68
CA THR A 134 -3.40 3.63 6.91
C THR A 134 -4.61 3.65 7.85
N HIS A 135 -5.80 3.53 7.31
CA HIS A 135 -7.02 3.52 8.12
C HIS A 135 -7.18 2.23 8.92
N LEU A 136 -6.56 1.16 8.47
CA LEU A 136 -6.56 -0.09 9.21
C LEU A 136 -5.49 -0.11 10.25
N THR A 137 -4.73 0.91 10.22
CA THR A 137 -3.67 1.03 11.14
C THR A 137 -2.86 -0.21 11.24
N LEU A 138 -1.82 -0.18 10.52
CA LEU A 138 -0.67 -0.69 11.18
C LEU A 138 -0.94 -0.66 12.64
N PRO A 139 -0.58 -1.67 13.35
CA PRO A 139 -0.89 -1.81 14.77
C PRO A 139 -0.33 -0.66 15.59
N THR A 140 -0.58 0.51 15.10
CA THR A 140 -0.35 1.72 15.85
C THR A 140 -1.13 1.72 17.11
N ASN A 141 -2.18 0.94 17.13
CA ASN A 141 -3.02 0.79 18.30
C ASN A 141 -2.52 -0.30 19.19
N THR A 142 -1.63 -1.11 18.73
CA THR A 142 -0.95 -2.03 19.59
C THR A 142 0.36 -1.42 19.93
N PRO A 143 0.53 -0.98 21.14
CA PRO A 143 1.85 -0.71 21.62
C PRO A 143 2.61 -2.01 21.51
N VAL A 144 3.39 -2.05 20.56
CA VAL A 144 4.25 -3.20 20.38
C VAL A 144 5.40 -3.05 21.34
#